data_1a2103095bb808e62f2080a3c502dfcd
#
_entry.id   1a2103095bb808e62f2080a3c502dfcd
#
_cell.length_a   1.000
_cell.length_b   1.000
_cell.length_c   1.000
_cell.angle_alpha   90.00
_cell.angle_beta   90.00
_cell.angle_gamma   90.00
#
_symmetry.space_group_name_H-M   'P 1'
#
loop_
_entity.id
_entity.type
_entity.pdbx_description
1 polymer ?
#
loop_
_entity_poly.entity_id
_entity_poly.type
_entity_poly.pdbx_seq_one_letter_code
_entity_poly.pdbx_strand_id
1 'polypeptide(L)'
;IELGSASPRDLASLRSSLQSLPELKEILYSFESPILSTIVAGLSGHDEVRELLEQSLADEVPLSVKDGGVIRAGFDAELDEIRMISKDQSQFLLDMEQRERERTGIKALKVSFNKVFGYYIEISKGSAALAPVEYVRKQTLVNAERFITEELKTFENKILGAQEKLNRLETNLFKQIKDAVKKSGADILSLAGILPC
;
A
#
# COMPACT_ATOMS: atom_id res chain seq x y z
N ILE A 1 23.03 -10.46 8.77
CA ILE A 1 21.61 -10.28 8.39
C ILE A 1 21.45 -10.76 6.95
N GLU A 2 20.82 -11.92 6.77
CA GLU A 2 20.43 -12.35 5.43
C GLU A 2 19.29 -11.45 4.96
N LEU A 3 19.58 -10.53 4.04
CA LEU A 3 18.61 -9.61 3.46
C LEU A 3 17.39 -10.30 2.84
N GLY A 4 17.43 -11.63 2.66
CA GLY A 4 16.30 -12.43 2.21
C GLY A 4 15.08 -12.37 3.13
N SER A 5 15.29 -12.21 4.44
CA SER A 5 14.25 -12.13 5.48
C SER A 5 13.88 -10.70 5.88
N ALA A 6 14.53 -9.67 5.31
CA ALA A 6 14.29 -8.28 5.70
C ALA A 6 12.83 -7.87 5.47
N SER A 7 12.24 -7.30 6.51
CA SER A 7 10.89 -6.71 6.50
C SER A 7 10.91 -5.28 5.95
N PRO A 8 9.74 -4.68 5.64
CA PRO A 8 9.66 -3.27 5.28
C PRO A 8 10.28 -2.34 6.34
N ARG A 9 10.09 -2.64 7.61
CA ARG A 9 10.64 -1.85 8.72
C ARG A 9 12.16 -1.93 8.82
N ASP A 10 12.76 -3.08 8.50
CA ASP A 10 14.22 -3.20 8.47
C ASP A 10 14.84 -2.29 7.40
N LEU A 11 14.22 -2.24 6.20
CA LEU A 11 14.69 -1.32 5.16
C LEU A 11 14.40 0.14 5.49
N ALA A 12 13.29 0.45 6.16
CA ALA A 12 13.01 1.81 6.64
C ALA A 12 14.01 2.25 7.71
N SER A 13 14.41 1.36 8.62
CA SER A 13 15.46 1.62 9.60
C SER A 13 16.82 1.85 8.93
N LEU A 14 17.16 1.06 7.92
CA LEU A 14 18.36 1.27 7.11
C LEU A 14 18.32 2.63 6.41
N ARG A 15 17.18 2.99 5.79
CA ARG A 15 16.97 4.32 5.20
C ARG A 15 17.28 5.43 6.19
N SER A 16 16.68 5.37 7.39
CA SER A 16 16.89 6.40 8.42
C SER A 16 18.36 6.49 8.87
N SER A 17 19.04 5.35 9.00
CA SER A 17 20.47 5.33 9.33
C SER A 17 21.33 5.95 8.22
N LEU A 18 21.03 5.65 6.95
CA LEU A 18 21.77 6.22 5.81
C LEU A 18 21.49 7.71 5.64
N GLN A 19 20.29 8.18 5.99
CA GLN A 19 19.94 9.61 5.97
C GLN A 19 20.73 10.46 6.95
N SER A 20 21.19 9.88 8.06
CA SER A 20 22.01 10.58 9.05
C SER A 20 23.48 10.72 8.64
N LEU A 21 23.95 9.95 7.64
CA LEU A 21 25.38 9.94 7.27
C LEU A 21 25.90 11.28 6.76
N PRO A 22 25.19 12.06 5.92
CA PRO A 22 25.68 13.36 5.47
C PRO A 22 25.96 14.33 6.62
N GLU A 23 25.00 14.46 7.54
CA GLU A 23 25.16 15.32 8.73
C GLU A 23 26.33 14.84 9.62
N LEU A 24 26.41 13.53 9.84
CA LEU A 24 27.53 12.95 10.59
C LEU A 24 28.89 13.25 9.92
N LYS A 25 28.99 13.16 8.61
CA LYS A 25 30.18 13.52 7.86
C LYS A 25 30.58 14.98 8.05
N GLU A 26 29.61 15.91 7.95
CA GLU A 26 29.85 17.33 8.15
C GLU A 26 30.40 17.62 9.56
N ILE A 27 29.79 17.01 10.59
CA ILE A 27 30.27 17.14 11.97
C ILE A 27 31.70 16.61 12.10
N LEU A 28 32.00 15.44 11.58
CA LEU A 28 33.31 14.83 11.69
C LEU A 28 34.39 15.59 10.90
N TYR A 29 34.04 16.20 9.75
CA TYR A 29 34.96 17.04 8.98
C TYR A 29 35.38 18.30 9.72
N SER A 30 34.59 18.79 10.68
CA SER A 30 34.92 19.96 11.46
C SER A 30 36.11 19.75 12.43
N PHE A 31 36.52 18.48 12.63
CA PHE A 31 37.64 18.13 13.51
C PHE A 31 38.88 17.78 12.69
N GLU A 32 40.00 18.48 12.93
CA GLU A 32 41.29 18.21 12.32
C GLU A 32 41.98 16.99 12.97
N SER A 33 41.52 15.78 12.58
CA SER A 33 42.06 14.52 13.12
C SER A 33 42.25 13.50 11.98
N PRO A 34 43.46 12.93 11.82
CA PRO A 34 43.71 11.90 10.81
C PRO A 34 42.83 10.65 10.98
N ILE A 35 42.52 10.30 12.23
CA ILE A 35 41.66 9.16 12.56
C ILE A 35 40.25 9.42 12.07
N LEU A 36 39.70 10.61 12.34
CA LEU A 36 38.36 10.99 11.92
C LEU A 36 38.25 11.10 10.40
N SER A 37 39.31 11.59 9.73
CA SER A 37 39.38 11.61 8.26
C SER A 37 39.26 10.20 7.66
N THR A 38 39.90 9.21 8.28
CA THR A 38 39.79 7.80 7.84
C THR A 38 38.37 7.24 8.06
N ILE A 39 37.75 7.57 9.18
CA ILE A 39 36.34 7.19 9.45
C ILE A 39 35.41 7.80 8.41
N VAL A 40 35.53 9.10 8.14
CA VAL A 40 34.71 9.81 7.16
C VAL A 40 34.85 9.23 5.74
N ALA A 41 36.07 8.84 5.35
CA ALA A 41 36.29 8.16 4.07
C ALA A 41 35.50 6.84 3.97
N GLY A 42 35.43 6.08 5.08
CA GLY A 42 34.65 4.83 5.16
C GLY A 42 33.13 5.04 5.17
N LEU A 43 32.65 6.25 5.53
CA LEU A 43 31.22 6.59 5.49
C LEU A 43 30.71 6.98 4.08
N SER A 44 31.54 6.88 3.04
CA SER A 44 31.22 7.26 1.66
C SER A 44 30.69 6.08 0.86
N GLY A 45 30.00 6.36 -0.27
CA GLY A 45 29.61 5.33 -1.23
C GLY A 45 28.23 4.70 -1.02
N HIS A 46 27.41 5.25 -0.12
CA HIS A 46 26.07 4.69 0.18
C HIS A 46 24.91 5.53 -0.37
N ASP A 47 25.21 6.55 -1.17
CA ASP A 47 24.21 7.49 -1.70
C ASP A 47 23.19 6.79 -2.61
N GLU A 48 23.63 5.88 -3.48
CA GLU A 48 22.71 5.13 -4.37
C GLU A 48 21.67 4.31 -3.58
N VAL A 49 22.09 3.63 -2.52
CA VAL A 49 21.18 2.84 -1.67
C VAL A 49 20.25 3.76 -0.88
N ARG A 50 20.78 4.87 -0.34
CA ARG A 50 19.99 5.87 0.37
C ARG A 50 18.90 6.43 -0.53
N GLU A 51 19.26 6.90 -1.72
CA GLU A 51 18.33 7.45 -2.71
C GLU A 51 17.29 6.43 -3.16
N LEU A 52 17.70 5.19 -3.42
CA LEU A 52 16.77 4.11 -3.77
C LEU A 52 15.72 3.90 -2.66
N LEU A 53 16.14 3.84 -1.39
CA LEU A 53 15.23 3.63 -0.27
C LEU A 53 14.33 4.85 -0.02
N GLU A 54 14.84 6.07 -0.22
CA GLU A 54 14.07 7.31 -0.11
C GLU A 54 13.00 7.42 -1.19
N GLN A 55 13.33 7.07 -2.42
CA GLN A 55 12.41 7.14 -3.55
C GLN A 55 11.38 6.01 -3.54
N SER A 56 11.77 4.82 -3.09
CA SER A 56 10.95 3.62 -3.23
C SER A 56 10.04 3.32 -2.04
N LEU A 57 10.46 3.64 -0.81
CA LEU A 57 9.69 3.30 0.39
C LEU A 57 8.77 4.45 0.82
N ALA A 58 7.57 4.10 1.23
CA ALA A 58 6.65 5.04 1.89
C ALA A 58 7.28 5.63 3.17
N ASP A 59 6.81 6.80 3.61
CA ASP A 59 7.33 7.43 4.84
C ASP A 59 7.04 6.57 6.05
N GLU A 60 5.81 6.07 6.15
CA GLU A 60 5.39 5.08 7.13
C GLU A 60 5.16 3.74 6.45
N VAL A 61 5.98 2.76 6.78
CA VAL A 61 5.87 1.42 6.22
C VAL A 61 5.12 0.46 7.15
N PRO A 62 4.30 -0.45 6.63
CA PRO A 62 3.61 -1.46 7.41
C PRO A 62 4.57 -2.51 7.97
N LEU A 63 4.05 -3.41 8.83
CA LEU A 63 4.81 -4.55 9.35
C LEU A 63 5.15 -5.56 8.25
N SER A 64 4.22 -5.78 7.36
CA SER A 64 4.33 -6.78 6.29
C SER A 64 3.97 -6.17 4.94
N VAL A 65 4.64 -6.64 3.89
CA VAL A 65 4.28 -6.27 2.50
C VAL A 65 2.83 -6.65 2.16
N LYS A 66 2.31 -7.69 2.81
CA LYS A 66 0.92 -8.14 2.61
C LYS A 66 -0.13 -7.14 3.09
N ASP A 67 0.26 -6.24 3.99
CA ASP A 67 -0.63 -5.18 4.49
C ASP A 67 -0.82 -4.06 3.45
N GLY A 68 0.05 -4.01 2.43
CA GLY A 68 0.06 -2.97 1.39
C GLY A 68 0.63 -1.64 1.89
N GLY A 69 0.95 -0.73 0.97
CA GLY A 69 1.43 0.61 1.31
C GLY A 69 2.92 0.70 1.63
N VAL A 70 3.72 -0.29 1.23
CA VAL A 70 5.18 -0.29 1.41
C VAL A 70 5.87 0.65 0.42
N ILE A 71 5.40 0.66 -0.82
CA ILE A 71 6.01 1.41 -1.91
C ILE A 71 5.46 2.84 -1.94
N ARG A 72 6.34 3.82 -2.06
CA ARG A 72 6.00 5.25 -2.18
C ARG A 72 5.15 5.52 -3.43
N ALA A 73 4.19 6.42 -3.31
CA ALA A 73 3.46 6.94 -4.47
C ALA A 73 4.43 7.71 -5.40
N GLY A 74 4.29 7.51 -6.70
CA GLY A 74 5.17 8.07 -7.71
C GLY A 74 6.40 7.21 -8.04
N PHE A 75 6.65 6.12 -7.30
CA PHE A 75 7.77 5.22 -7.58
C PHE A 75 7.52 4.32 -8.79
N ASP A 76 6.30 3.82 -8.95
CA ASP A 76 5.89 2.94 -10.04
C ASP A 76 4.53 3.35 -10.59
N ALA A 77 4.48 3.69 -11.89
CA ALA A 77 3.28 4.21 -12.53
C ALA A 77 2.14 3.19 -12.59
N GLU A 78 2.45 1.90 -12.81
CA GLU A 78 1.43 0.84 -12.84
C GLU A 78 0.80 0.63 -11.46
N LEU A 79 1.63 0.68 -10.40
CA LEU A 79 1.14 0.58 -9.02
C LEU A 79 0.21 1.74 -8.67
N ASP A 80 0.57 2.96 -9.09
CA ASP A 80 -0.23 4.14 -8.83
C ASP A 80 -1.56 4.13 -9.60
N GLU A 81 -1.56 3.66 -10.85
CA GLU A 81 -2.78 3.48 -11.63
C GLU A 81 -3.76 2.49 -10.95
N ILE A 82 -3.24 1.36 -10.45
CA ILE A 82 -4.07 0.38 -9.73
C ILE A 82 -4.60 0.96 -8.42
N ARG A 83 -3.82 1.75 -7.71
CA ARG A 83 -4.25 2.46 -6.49
C ARG A 83 -5.40 3.43 -6.75
N MET A 84 -5.40 4.10 -7.89
CA MET A 84 -6.50 4.99 -8.29
C MET A 84 -7.81 4.21 -8.42
N ILE A 85 -7.80 3.02 -9.03
CA ILE A 85 -8.99 2.16 -9.13
C ILE A 85 -9.57 1.84 -7.76
N SER A 86 -8.72 1.61 -6.76
CA SER A 86 -9.16 1.34 -5.38
C SER A 86 -9.72 2.57 -4.66
N LYS A 87 -9.25 3.78 -4.99
CA LYS A 87 -9.78 5.04 -4.42
C LYS A 87 -11.18 5.37 -4.94
N ASP A 88 -11.44 5.09 -6.21
CA ASP A 88 -12.71 5.38 -6.86
C ASP A 88 -13.86 4.50 -6.35
N GLN A 89 -13.56 3.48 -5.55
CA GLN A 89 -14.54 2.54 -4.99
C GLN A 89 -15.65 3.23 -4.20
N SER A 90 -15.30 4.14 -3.30
CA SER A 90 -16.28 4.83 -2.46
C SER A 90 -17.20 5.72 -3.27
N GLN A 91 -16.66 6.41 -4.28
CA GLN A 91 -17.43 7.26 -5.15
C GLN A 91 -18.39 6.45 -6.01
N PHE A 92 -17.93 5.35 -6.59
CA PHE A 92 -18.80 4.45 -7.36
C PHE A 92 -20.01 3.96 -6.56
N LEU A 93 -19.81 3.58 -5.27
CA LEU A 93 -20.90 3.12 -4.41
C LEU A 93 -21.90 4.23 -4.10
N LEU A 94 -21.43 5.45 -3.86
CA LEU A 94 -22.29 6.62 -3.63
C LEU A 94 -23.11 6.97 -4.88
N ASP A 95 -22.46 7.01 -6.02
CA ASP A 95 -23.11 7.31 -7.32
C ASP A 95 -24.15 6.24 -7.66
N MET A 96 -23.82 4.98 -7.45
CA MET A 96 -24.76 3.88 -7.63
C MET A 96 -25.95 3.97 -6.69
N GLU A 97 -25.72 4.25 -5.42
CA GLU A 97 -26.78 4.39 -4.41
C GLU A 97 -27.73 5.51 -4.79
N GLN A 98 -27.20 6.67 -5.18
CA GLN A 98 -28.03 7.80 -5.62
C GLN A 98 -28.85 7.43 -6.87
N ARG A 99 -28.19 6.91 -7.91
CA ARG A 99 -28.83 6.52 -9.16
C ARG A 99 -29.95 5.49 -8.93
N GLU A 100 -29.70 4.47 -8.11
CA GLU A 100 -30.67 3.43 -7.83
C GLU A 100 -31.84 3.95 -6.98
N ARG A 101 -31.61 4.88 -6.03
CA ARG A 101 -32.70 5.56 -5.32
C ARG A 101 -33.61 6.36 -6.25
N GLU A 102 -33.03 7.11 -7.18
CA GLU A 102 -33.76 7.89 -8.16
C GLU A 102 -34.56 6.98 -9.11
N ARG A 103 -33.93 5.92 -9.62
CA ARG A 103 -34.56 4.97 -10.54
C ARG A 103 -35.69 4.17 -9.92
N THR A 104 -35.54 3.72 -8.68
CA THR A 104 -36.50 2.83 -8.01
C THR A 104 -37.51 3.57 -7.16
N GLY A 105 -37.26 4.83 -6.81
CA GLY A 105 -38.06 5.59 -5.85
C GLY A 105 -37.89 5.12 -4.38
N ILE A 106 -37.01 4.17 -4.10
CA ILE A 106 -36.80 3.62 -2.77
C ILE A 106 -35.81 4.50 -1.99
N LYS A 107 -36.33 5.46 -1.23
CA LYS A 107 -35.51 6.46 -0.48
C LYS A 107 -34.54 5.84 0.52
N ALA A 108 -34.90 4.70 1.13
CA ALA A 108 -34.10 4.01 2.14
C ALA A 108 -33.13 2.95 1.56
N LEU A 109 -32.97 2.90 0.21
CA LEU A 109 -32.01 2.03 -0.44
C LEU A 109 -30.59 2.44 -0.05
N LYS A 110 -29.72 1.47 0.27
CA LYS A 110 -28.30 1.65 0.55
C LYS A 110 -27.47 0.67 -0.25
N VAL A 111 -26.33 1.12 -0.72
CA VAL A 111 -25.30 0.26 -1.32
C VAL A 111 -24.14 0.13 -0.33
N SER A 112 -23.76 -1.10 0.00
CA SER A 112 -22.76 -1.38 1.04
C SER A 112 -21.92 -2.62 0.71
N PHE A 113 -20.86 -2.79 1.47
CA PHE A 113 -19.96 -3.94 1.39
C PHE A 113 -19.92 -4.71 2.71
N ASN A 114 -19.85 -6.02 2.60
CA ASN A 114 -19.62 -6.93 3.73
C ASN A 114 -18.56 -7.96 3.34
N LYS A 115 -17.61 -8.23 4.23
CA LYS A 115 -16.50 -9.16 3.96
C LYS A 115 -16.94 -10.59 3.61
N VAL A 116 -18.12 -11.01 4.08
CA VAL A 116 -18.66 -12.38 3.85
C VAL A 116 -19.49 -12.43 2.57
N PHE A 117 -20.26 -11.37 2.28
CA PHE A 117 -21.25 -11.37 1.21
C PHE A 117 -20.87 -10.51 0.01
N GLY A 118 -19.76 -9.76 0.09
CA GLY A 118 -19.35 -8.82 -0.96
C GLY A 118 -20.21 -7.55 -0.97
N TYR A 119 -20.37 -6.96 -2.14
CA TYR A 119 -21.22 -5.78 -2.34
C TYR A 119 -22.69 -6.16 -2.46
N TYR A 120 -23.57 -5.31 -1.90
CA TYR A 120 -25.01 -5.54 -1.93
C TYR A 120 -25.79 -4.23 -1.86
N ILE A 121 -27.02 -4.30 -2.37
CA ILE A 121 -28.06 -3.29 -2.17
C ILE A 121 -28.93 -3.75 -1.01
N GLU A 122 -29.09 -2.90 0.01
CA GLU A 122 -29.96 -3.17 1.15
C GLU A 122 -31.24 -2.32 1.05
N ILE A 123 -32.38 -2.96 1.14
CA ILE A 123 -33.70 -2.33 1.08
C ILE A 123 -34.47 -2.75 2.34
N SER A 124 -35.13 -1.80 2.98
CA SER A 124 -36.00 -2.11 4.14
C SER A 124 -37.10 -3.13 3.76
N LYS A 125 -37.47 -3.98 4.67
CA LYS A 125 -38.48 -5.04 4.43
C LYS A 125 -39.82 -4.48 3.93
N GLY A 126 -40.23 -3.31 4.42
CA GLY A 126 -41.43 -2.62 3.97
C GLY A 126 -41.39 -2.12 2.51
N SER A 127 -40.19 -1.92 1.96
CA SER A 127 -40.00 -1.48 0.57
C SER A 127 -39.47 -2.59 -0.35
N ALA A 128 -39.24 -3.79 0.16
CA ALA A 128 -38.67 -4.90 -0.60
C ALA A 128 -39.49 -5.32 -1.81
N ALA A 129 -40.82 -5.16 -1.73
CA ALA A 129 -41.72 -5.42 -2.87
C ALA A 129 -41.56 -4.45 -4.06
N LEU A 130 -40.88 -3.29 -3.84
CA LEU A 130 -40.57 -2.31 -4.87
C LEU A 130 -39.22 -2.62 -5.57
N ALA A 131 -38.51 -3.66 -5.09
CA ALA A 131 -37.24 -4.03 -5.69
C ALA A 131 -37.46 -4.44 -7.17
N PRO A 132 -36.65 -3.91 -8.10
CA PRO A 132 -36.72 -4.29 -9.50
C PRO A 132 -36.53 -5.80 -9.71
N VAL A 133 -37.10 -6.33 -10.77
CA VAL A 133 -37.10 -7.77 -11.09
C VAL A 133 -35.67 -8.30 -11.33
N GLU A 134 -34.77 -7.45 -11.80
CA GLU A 134 -33.36 -7.76 -12.04
C GLU A 134 -32.52 -7.84 -10.75
N TYR A 135 -33.06 -7.42 -9.61
CA TYR A 135 -32.38 -7.56 -8.33
C TYR A 135 -32.47 -9.01 -7.83
N VAL A 136 -31.33 -9.66 -7.75
CA VAL A 136 -31.26 -11.03 -7.22
C VAL A 136 -31.13 -10.97 -5.71
N ARG A 137 -32.15 -11.49 -5.00
CA ARG A 137 -32.13 -11.58 -3.53
C ARG A 137 -31.02 -12.49 -3.05
N LYS A 138 -30.14 -12.00 -2.19
CA LYS A 138 -29.01 -12.74 -1.62
C LYS A 138 -29.22 -13.10 -0.16
N GLN A 139 -29.87 -12.23 0.61
CA GLN A 139 -30.10 -12.44 2.04
C GLN A 139 -31.38 -11.74 2.51
N THR A 140 -32.13 -12.42 3.38
CA THR A 140 -33.25 -11.85 4.11
C THR A 140 -32.85 -11.65 5.57
N LEU A 141 -33.00 -10.42 6.07
CA LEU A 141 -32.77 -10.02 7.45
C LEU A 141 -34.10 -9.75 8.15
N VAL A 142 -34.06 -9.50 9.46
CA VAL A 142 -35.30 -9.19 10.23
C VAL A 142 -35.97 -7.93 9.66
N ASN A 143 -35.20 -6.86 9.38
CA ASN A 143 -35.72 -5.55 9.00
C ASN A 143 -35.40 -5.12 7.57
N ALA A 144 -34.63 -5.92 6.83
CA ALA A 144 -34.17 -5.59 5.49
C ALA A 144 -34.02 -6.84 4.61
N GLU A 145 -33.91 -6.60 3.31
CA GLU A 145 -33.47 -7.59 2.31
C GLU A 145 -32.27 -7.07 1.55
N ARG A 146 -31.34 -7.97 1.25
CA ARG A 146 -30.12 -7.68 0.50
C ARG A 146 -30.17 -8.30 -0.86
N PHE A 147 -29.82 -7.50 -1.84
CA PHE A 147 -29.85 -7.86 -3.24
C PHE A 147 -28.48 -7.66 -3.88
N ILE A 148 -28.26 -8.35 -4.98
CA ILE A 148 -27.09 -8.17 -5.85
C ILE A 148 -27.57 -7.91 -7.28
N THR A 149 -26.81 -7.13 -8.02
CA THR A 149 -27.01 -6.88 -9.45
C THR A 149 -25.78 -7.33 -10.24
N GLU A 150 -25.94 -7.54 -11.54
CA GLU A 150 -24.80 -7.84 -12.42
C GLU A 150 -23.76 -6.70 -12.44
N GLU A 151 -24.20 -5.45 -12.32
CA GLU A 151 -23.30 -4.29 -12.20
C GLU A 151 -22.44 -4.38 -10.94
N LEU A 152 -23.05 -4.69 -9.77
CA LEU A 152 -22.29 -4.88 -8.52
C LEU A 152 -21.32 -6.06 -8.59
N LYS A 153 -21.70 -7.17 -9.22
CA LYS A 153 -20.79 -8.31 -9.42
C LYS A 153 -19.60 -7.93 -10.30
N THR A 154 -19.86 -7.23 -11.40
CA THR A 154 -18.81 -6.78 -12.31
C THR A 154 -17.86 -5.84 -11.60
N PHE A 155 -18.40 -4.91 -10.83
CA PHE A 155 -17.60 -4.00 -10.01
C PHE A 155 -16.78 -4.75 -8.95
N GLU A 156 -17.37 -5.70 -8.23
CA GLU A 156 -16.69 -6.53 -7.24
C GLU A 156 -15.51 -7.27 -7.87
N ASN A 157 -15.71 -7.90 -9.00
CA ASN A 157 -14.65 -8.62 -9.72
C ASN A 157 -13.51 -7.68 -10.14
N LYS A 158 -13.84 -6.47 -10.59
CA LYS A 158 -12.85 -5.44 -10.94
C LYS A 158 -12.02 -5.02 -9.72
N ILE A 159 -12.65 -4.77 -8.59
CA ILE A 159 -11.96 -4.36 -7.35
C ILE A 159 -11.10 -5.49 -6.79
N LEU A 160 -11.62 -6.70 -6.72
CA LEU A 160 -10.85 -7.86 -6.24
C LEU A 160 -9.63 -8.13 -7.13
N GLY A 161 -9.82 -8.10 -8.44
CA GLY A 161 -8.72 -8.26 -9.40
C GLY A 161 -7.67 -7.15 -9.29
N ALA A 162 -8.09 -5.90 -9.08
CA ALA A 162 -7.18 -4.78 -8.85
C ALA A 162 -6.40 -4.96 -7.53
N GLN A 163 -7.06 -5.40 -6.45
CA GLN A 163 -6.41 -5.62 -5.16
C GLN A 163 -5.38 -6.76 -5.21
N GLU A 164 -5.68 -7.86 -5.89
CA GLU A 164 -4.72 -8.95 -6.09
C GLU A 164 -3.51 -8.50 -6.92
N LYS A 165 -3.77 -7.75 -8.01
CA LYS A 165 -2.72 -7.21 -8.85
C LYS A 165 -1.84 -6.25 -8.08
N LEU A 166 -2.42 -5.36 -7.28
CA LEU A 166 -1.72 -4.42 -6.41
C LEU A 166 -0.78 -5.14 -5.44
N ASN A 167 -1.29 -6.12 -4.69
CA ASN A 167 -0.49 -6.87 -3.72
C ASN A 167 0.66 -7.62 -4.38
N ARG A 168 0.42 -8.21 -5.54
CA ARG A 168 1.46 -8.92 -6.30
C ARG A 168 2.53 -7.97 -6.81
N LEU A 169 2.14 -6.83 -7.39
CA LEU A 169 3.07 -5.85 -7.91
C LEU A 169 3.91 -5.23 -6.79
N GLU A 170 3.28 -4.84 -5.69
CA GLU A 170 3.98 -4.27 -4.53
C GLU A 170 4.96 -5.27 -3.90
N THR A 171 4.58 -6.55 -3.81
CA THR A 171 5.49 -7.62 -3.37
C THR A 171 6.70 -7.78 -4.29
N ASN A 172 6.49 -7.72 -5.60
CA ASN A 172 7.57 -7.83 -6.58
C ASN A 172 8.51 -6.63 -6.52
N LEU A 173 7.98 -5.41 -6.46
CA LEU A 173 8.78 -4.18 -6.32
C LEU A 173 9.60 -4.20 -5.03
N PHE A 174 9.00 -4.58 -3.91
CA PHE A 174 9.73 -4.70 -2.65
C PHE A 174 10.85 -5.74 -2.72
N LYS A 175 10.61 -6.87 -3.40
CA LYS A 175 11.65 -7.85 -3.64
C LYS A 175 12.80 -7.27 -4.48
N GLN A 176 12.51 -6.54 -5.55
CA GLN A 176 13.53 -5.90 -6.38
C GLN A 176 14.37 -4.89 -5.58
N ILE A 177 13.73 -4.10 -4.71
CA ILE A 177 14.43 -3.16 -3.82
C ILE A 177 15.36 -3.93 -2.87
N LYS A 178 14.89 -5.01 -2.24
CA LYS A 178 15.74 -5.85 -1.39
C LYS A 178 16.94 -6.42 -2.15
N ASP A 179 16.71 -6.91 -3.36
CA ASP A 179 17.76 -7.50 -4.19
C ASP A 179 18.80 -6.41 -4.62
N ALA A 180 18.36 -5.19 -4.85
CA ALA A 180 19.25 -4.05 -5.13
C ALA A 180 20.08 -3.68 -3.88
N VAL A 181 19.46 -3.55 -2.72
CA VAL A 181 20.15 -3.28 -1.44
C VAL A 181 21.15 -4.40 -1.10
N LYS A 182 20.79 -5.66 -1.39
CA LYS A 182 21.69 -6.81 -1.16
C LYS A 182 23.01 -6.71 -1.95
N LYS A 183 23.00 -6.15 -3.15
CA LYS A 183 24.21 -5.96 -3.94
C LYS A 183 25.25 -5.08 -3.24
N SER A 184 24.80 -4.08 -2.47
CA SER A 184 25.65 -3.20 -1.66
C SER A 184 25.82 -3.71 -0.22
N GLY A 185 25.41 -4.94 0.06
CA GLY A 185 25.40 -5.49 1.42
C GLY A 185 26.77 -5.56 2.10
N ALA A 186 27.83 -5.87 1.33
CA ALA A 186 29.20 -5.91 1.85
C ALA A 186 29.68 -4.51 2.30
N ASP A 187 29.37 -3.49 1.51
CA ASP A 187 29.73 -2.10 1.80
C ASP A 187 28.97 -1.59 3.03
N ILE A 188 27.69 -1.90 3.14
CA ILE A 188 26.84 -1.55 4.30
C ILE A 188 27.33 -2.23 5.57
N LEU A 189 27.76 -3.50 5.49
CA LEU A 189 28.33 -4.20 6.64
C LEU A 189 29.68 -3.61 7.06
N SER A 190 30.51 -3.18 6.09
CA SER A 190 31.75 -2.46 6.36
C SER A 190 31.49 -1.16 7.12
N LEU A 191 30.47 -0.40 6.69
CA LEU A 191 30.02 0.82 7.37
C LEU A 191 29.64 0.56 8.84
N ALA A 192 28.86 -0.51 9.11
CA ALA A 192 28.47 -0.88 10.46
C ALA A 192 29.67 -1.27 11.36
N GLY A 193 30.76 -1.75 10.79
CA GLY A 193 32.00 -2.05 11.50
C GLY A 193 32.85 -0.83 11.85
N ILE A 194 32.63 0.30 11.17
CA ILE A 194 33.36 1.55 11.43
C ILE A 194 32.74 2.36 12.59
N LEU A 195 31.41 2.22 12.75
CA LEU A 195 30.69 2.89 13.83
C LEU A 195 30.70 2.00 15.08
N PRO A 196 31.35 2.39 16.17
CA PRO A 196 31.31 1.63 17.43
C PRO A 196 29.88 1.61 17.96
N CYS A 197 29.46 0.42 18.42
CA CYS A 197 28.19 0.24 19.15
C CYS A 197 28.19 0.97 20.48
#